data_4906e3b6ed97fff9023875a2f8b0f717
#
_entry.id   4906e3b6ed97fff9023875a2f8b0f717
#
_cell.length_a   1.000
_cell.length_b   1.000
_cell.length_c   1.000
_cell.angle_alpha   90.00
_cell.angle_beta   90.00
_cell.angle_gamma   90.00
#
_symmetry.space_group_name_H-M   'P 1'
#
loop_
_entity.id
_entity.type
_entity.pdbx_description
1 polymer ?
#
loop_
_entity_poly.entity_id
_entity_poly.type
_entity_poly.pdbx_seq_one_letter_code
_entity_poly.pdbx_strand_id
1 'polypeptide(L)'
;LLLEQIEGVEVLGEADNGRDAVALAKQLTPQLIIMDISMPEMNGIEALTRISKDVPFARVIILSTHSDETHVLDALRAGAAGYLLKSAATQDLQAAVEAVAKGGTFLSPQVAGVVIARSTGRAPSAPGMLDHLTGRQREILQLIAEGKSTKEMAFLLNVSVKTIETHRAQLMDRLNIHDIAGLVKYAIKAGLVVE
;
A
#
# COMPACT_ATOMS: atom_id res chain seq x y z
N LEU A 1 -16.98 -15.32 -2.30
CA LEU A 1 -15.86 -14.67 -1.57
C LEU A 1 -16.06 -14.88 -0.06
N LEU A 2 -14.95 -14.91 0.73
CA LEU A 2 -15.04 -15.02 2.21
C LEU A 2 -15.85 -13.87 2.82
N LEU A 3 -15.79 -12.69 2.21
CA LEU A 3 -16.50 -11.49 2.66
C LEU A 3 -18.01 -11.62 2.58
N GLU A 4 -18.55 -12.26 1.56
CA GLU A 4 -20.00 -12.46 1.36
C GLU A 4 -20.62 -13.41 2.41
N GLN A 5 -19.76 -14.14 3.16
CA GLN A 5 -20.19 -15.01 4.25
C GLN A 5 -20.31 -14.26 5.58
N ILE A 6 -19.85 -13.01 5.66
CA ILE A 6 -19.93 -12.21 6.89
C ILE A 6 -21.28 -11.49 6.92
N GLU A 7 -22.05 -11.74 7.95
CA GLU A 7 -23.38 -11.14 8.12
C GLU A 7 -23.29 -9.60 8.14
N GLY A 8 -24.15 -8.94 7.37
CA GLY A 8 -24.19 -7.48 7.26
C GLY A 8 -23.12 -6.87 6.35
N VAL A 9 -22.37 -7.68 5.60
CA VAL A 9 -21.40 -7.22 4.60
C VAL A 9 -21.97 -7.35 3.21
N GLU A 10 -21.92 -6.26 2.44
CA GLU A 10 -22.22 -6.20 1.01
C GLU A 10 -20.96 -5.80 0.25
N VAL A 11 -20.56 -6.61 -0.72
CA VAL A 11 -19.41 -6.30 -1.59
C VAL A 11 -19.90 -5.40 -2.73
N LEU A 12 -19.50 -4.13 -2.68
CA LEU A 12 -19.91 -3.11 -3.65
C LEU A 12 -19.09 -3.16 -4.94
N GLY A 13 -17.87 -3.70 -4.89
CA GLY A 13 -16.99 -3.79 -6.06
C GLY A 13 -15.62 -4.32 -5.71
N GLU A 14 -14.86 -4.67 -6.76
CA GLU A 14 -13.49 -5.20 -6.70
C GLU A 14 -12.59 -4.46 -7.68
N ALA A 15 -11.31 -4.33 -7.36
CA ALA A 15 -10.31 -3.70 -8.19
C ALA A 15 -9.01 -4.51 -8.18
N ASP A 16 -8.37 -4.64 -9.34
CA ASP A 16 -7.17 -5.46 -9.52
C ASP A 16 -5.86 -4.68 -9.29
N ASN A 17 -5.93 -3.37 -9.15
CA ASN A 17 -4.78 -2.51 -8.91
C ASN A 17 -5.14 -1.29 -8.05
N GLY A 18 -4.14 -0.60 -7.52
CA GLY A 18 -4.36 0.53 -6.62
C GLY A 18 -5.00 1.75 -7.27
N ARG A 19 -4.84 1.96 -8.59
CA ARG A 19 -5.46 3.09 -9.31
C ARG A 19 -6.96 2.91 -9.41
N ASP A 20 -7.37 1.73 -9.84
CA ASP A 20 -8.78 1.38 -9.95
C ASP A 20 -9.44 1.34 -8.57
N ALA A 21 -8.72 0.86 -7.55
CA ALA A 21 -9.19 0.90 -6.16
C ALA A 21 -9.49 2.34 -5.69
N VAL A 22 -8.61 3.30 -5.98
CA VAL A 22 -8.84 4.72 -5.66
C VAL A 22 -10.03 5.29 -6.43
N ALA A 23 -10.13 4.98 -7.73
CA ALA A 23 -11.24 5.46 -8.56
C ALA A 23 -12.58 4.89 -8.08
N LEU A 24 -12.62 3.58 -7.82
CA LEU A 24 -13.81 2.88 -7.35
C LEU A 24 -14.23 3.34 -5.94
N ALA A 25 -13.27 3.57 -5.04
CA ALA A 25 -13.56 4.11 -3.71
C ALA A 25 -14.25 5.48 -3.76
N LYS A 26 -13.85 6.36 -4.68
CA LYS A 26 -14.50 7.66 -4.90
C LYS A 26 -15.92 7.52 -5.45
N GLN A 27 -16.10 6.57 -6.36
CA GLN A 27 -17.39 6.33 -7.01
C GLN A 27 -18.40 5.69 -6.06
N LEU A 28 -17.99 4.65 -5.34
CA LEU A 28 -18.88 3.83 -4.51
C LEU A 28 -18.99 4.34 -3.08
N THR A 29 -18.05 5.17 -2.64
CA THR A 29 -17.99 5.72 -1.28
C THR A 29 -18.22 4.65 -0.20
N PRO A 30 -17.43 3.55 -0.19
CA PRO A 30 -17.64 2.43 0.72
C PRO A 30 -17.31 2.83 2.16
N GLN A 31 -17.91 2.15 3.13
CA GLN A 31 -17.58 2.31 4.54
C GLN A 31 -16.25 1.63 4.89
N LEU A 32 -15.97 0.49 4.24
CA LEU A 32 -14.80 -0.34 4.49
C LEU A 32 -14.16 -0.77 3.17
N ILE A 33 -12.85 -0.78 3.14
CA ILE A 33 -12.04 -1.29 2.02
C ILE A 33 -11.06 -2.31 2.58
N ILE A 34 -10.97 -3.46 1.94
CA ILE A 34 -9.89 -4.43 2.19
C ILE A 34 -8.93 -4.33 1.04
N MET A 35 -7.65 -4.10 1.34
CA MET A 35 -6.66 -3.74 0.34
C MET A 35 -5.37 -4.54 0.52
N ASP A 36 -4.93 -5.19 -0.54
CA ASP A 36 -3.60 -5.78 -0.59
C ASP A 36 -2.53 -4.67 -0.72
N ILE A 37 -1.36 -4.89 -0.14
CA ILE A 37 -0.18 -4.02 -0.37
C ILE A 37 0.38 -4.27 -1.77
N SER A 38 0.53 -5.53 -2.15
CA SER A 38 1.22 -5.93 -3.38
C SER A 38 0.25 -5.95 -4.57
N MET A 39 -0.08 -4.77 -5.09
CA MET A 39 -0.92 -4.60 -6.27
C MET A 39 -0.12 -3.98 -7.42
N PRO A 40 -0.42 -4.32 -8.69
CA PRO A 40 0.22 -3.73 -9.85
C PRO A 40 -0.09 -2.23 -9.99
N GLU A 41 0.76 -1.52 -10.71
CA GLU A 41 0.68 -0.09 -11.09
C GLU A 41 0.74 0.92 -9.94
N MET A 42 0.07 0.63 -8.83
CA MET A 42 0.06 1.42 -7.60
C MET A 42 -0.13 0.47 -6.43
N ASN A 43 0.84 0.42 -5.52
CA ASN A 43 0.74 -0.41 -4.33
C ASN A 43 -0.34 0.08 -3.35
N GLY A 44 -0.77 -0.81 -2.44
CA GLY A 44 -1.85 -0.52 -1.52
C GLY A 44 -1.58 0.61 -0.52
N ILE A 45 -0.33 0.85 -0.14
CA ILE A 45 0.02 1.94 0.79
C ILE A 45 -0.16 3.30 0.10
N GLU A 46 0.26 3.42 -1.16
CA GLU A 46 0.04 4.63 -1.96
C GLU A 46 -1.45 4.85 -2.25
N ALA A 47 -2.18 3.77 -2.59
CA ALA A 47 -3.62 3.81 -2.79
C ALA A 47 -4.35 4.24 -1.50
N LEU A 48 -3.98 3.66 -0.35
CA LEU A 48 -4.50 4.03 0.97
C LEU A 48 -4.27 5.52 1.27
N THR A 49 -3.06 6.03 1.02
CA THR A 49 -2.73 7.45 1.23
C THR A 49 -3.67 8.38 0.45
N ARG A 50 -4.01 8.00 -0.79
CA ARG A 50 -4.96 8.77 -1.63
C ARG A 50 -6.39 8.62 -1.14
N ILE A 51 -6.81 7.41 -0.82
CA ILE A 51 -8.16 7.14 -0.30
C ILE A 51 -8.40 7.89 1.00
N SER A 52 -7.46 7.84 1.94
CA SER A 52 -7.56 8.56 3.22
C SER A 52 -7.75 10.07 3.04
N LYS A 53 -7.20 10.64 1.96
CA LYS A 53 -7.36 12.06 1.61
C LYS A 53 -8.70 12.35 0.90
N ASP A 54 -9.05 11.50 -0.08
CA ASP A 54 -10.14 11.78 -1.03
C ASP A 54 -11.48 11.22 -0.55
N VAL A 55 -11.46 10.18 0.31
CA VAL A 55 -12.63 9.50 0.90
C VAL A 55 -12.38 9.28 2.40
N PRO A 56 -12.30 10.33 3.21
CA PRO A 56 -11.78 10.27 4.59
C PRO A 56 -12.65 9.46 5.57
N PHE A 57 -13.89 9.15 5.22
CA PHE A 57 -14.78 8.30 6.01
C PHE A 57 -14.62 6.80 5.70
N ALA A 58 -14.00 6.44 4.58
CA ALA A 58 -13.73 5.04 4.26
C ALA A 58 -12.61 4.51 5.16
N ARG A 59 -12.89 3.42 5.84
CA ARG A 59 -11.90 2.75 6.70
C ARG A 59 -11.21 1.66 5.90
N VAL A 60 -9.89 1.58 6.00
CA VAL A 60 -9.11 0.63 5.21
C VAL A 60 -8.45 -0.40 6.11
N ILE A 61 -8.67 -1.68 5.80
CA ILE A 61 -7.91 -2.81 6.35
C ILE A 61 -6.90 -3.24 5.30
N ILE A 62 -5.64 -3.21 5.65
CA ILE A 62 -4.57 -3.79 4.81
C ILE A 62 -4.55 -5.30 5.01
N LEU A 63 -4.52 -6.03 3.89
CA LEU A 63 -4.34 -7.48 3.83
C LEU A 63 -2.99 -7.77 3.19
N SER A 64 -2.04 -8.37 3.92
CA SER A 64 -0.66 -8.49 3.46
C SER A 64 -0.01 -9.81 3.85
N THR A 65 0.97 -10.25 3.07
CA THR A 65 1.91 -11.31 3.45
C THR A 65 3.07 -10.80 4.30
N HIS A 66 3.29 -9.47 4.36
CA HIS A 66 4.39 -8.84 5.06
C HIS A 66 4.04 -8.56 6.52
N SER A 67 4.90 -9.01 7.44
CA SER A 67 4.78 -8.76 8.88
C SER A 67 5.94 -7.90 9.42
N ASP A 68 6.82 -7.43 8.53
CA ASP A 68 7.97 -6.62 8.92
C ASP A 68 7.56 -5.19 9.34
N GLU A 69 8.43 -4.58 10.15
CA GLU A 69 8.17 -3.27 10.76
C GLU A 69 7.89 -2.17 9.73
N THR A 70 8.61 -2.17 8.62
CA THR A 70 8.52 -1.11 7.61
C THR A 70 7.11 -1.05 6.99
N HIS A 71 6.63 -2.17 6.45
CA HIS A 71 5.30 -2.22 5.81
C HIS A 71 4.16 -1.93 6.80
N VAL A 72 4.28 -2.47 8.03
CA VAL A 72 3.28 -2.25 9.08
C VAL A 72 3.19 -0.78 9.44
N LEU A 73 4.32 -0.14 9.74
CA LEU A 73 4.33 1.27 10.14
C LEU A 73 3.92 2.20 9.01
N ASP A 74 4.33 1.93 7.77
CA ASP A 74 3.95 2.74 6.62
C ASP A 74 2.44 2.67 6.35
N ALA A 75 1.83 1.48 6.46
CA ALA A 75 0.38 1.34 6.36
C ALA A 75 -0.36 2.11 7.46
N LEU A 76 0.10 2.01 8.72
CA LEU A 76 -0.52 2.72 9.84
C LEU A 76 -0.35 4.25 9.71
N ARG A 77 0.82 4.73 9.27
CA ARG A 77 1.05 6.17 8.99
C ARG A 77 0.19 6.68 7.85
N ALA A 78 -0.07 5.85 6.84
CA ALA A 78 -0.97 6.16 5.74
C ALA A 78 -2.46 6.19 6.13
N GLY A 79 -2.79 5.75 7.36
CA GLY A 79 -4.15 5.80 7.89
C GLY A 79 -4.90 4.47 7.87
N ALA A 80 -4.21 3.33 7.81
CA ALA A 80 -4.86 2.02 7.92
C ALA A 80 -5.61 1.90 9.25
N ALA A 81 -6.88 1.51 9.19
CA ALA A 81 -7.70 1.19 10.34
C ALA A 81 -7.48 -0.25 10.83
N GLY A 82 -6.90 -1.10 9.98
CA GLY A 82 -6.53 -2.46 10.33
C GLY A 82 -5.37 -2.97 9.50
N TYR A 83 -4.67 -3.97 10.03
CA TYR A 83 -3.62 -4.71 9.33
C TYR A 83 -3.79 -6.21 9.62
N LEU A 84 -4.12 -6.95 8.59
CA LEU A 84 -4.41 -8.37 8.65
C LEU A 84 -3.40 -9.15 7.82
N LEU A 85 -2.77 -10.16 8.39
CA LEU A 85 -1.90 -11.05 7.64
C LEU A 85 -2.72 -12.03 6.80
N LYS A 86 -2.34 -12.23 5.54
CA LYS A 86 -3.01 -13.18 4.63
C LYS A 86 -3.03 -14.61 5.20
N SER A 87 -2.01 -15.00 5.95
CA SER A 87 -1.95 -16.30 6.63
C SER A 87 -3.00 -16.48 7.73
N ALA A 88 -3.51 -15.39 8.31
CA ALA A 88 -4.53 -15.38 9.35
C ALA A 88 -5.93 -14.97 8.81
N ALA A 89 -6.04 -14.60 7.54
CA ALA A 89 -7.25 -14.03 6.97
C ALA A 89 -8.49 -14.93 7.15
N THR A 90 -8.35 -16.24 6.97
CA THR A 90 -9.49 -17.18 7.10
C THR A 90 -10.08 -17.17 8.52
N GLN A 91 -9.27 -16.92 9.55
CA GLN A 91 -9.69 -16.95 10.94
C GLN A 91 -10.09 -15.56 11.46
N ASP A 92 -9.35 -14.52 11.05
CA ASP A 92 -9.41 -13.21 11.66
C ASP A 92 -10.21 -12.18 10.85
N LEU A 93 -10.57 -12.49 9.59
CA LEU A 93 -11.20 -11.53 8.67
C LEU A 93 -12.52 -10.99 9.22
N GLN A 94 -13.37 -11.86 9.73
CA GLN A 94 -14.67 -11.45 10.29
C GLN A 94 -14.45 -10.51 11.50
N ALA A 95 -13.58 -10.87 12.43
CA ALA A 95 -13.28 -10.05 13.61
C ALA A 95 -12.68 -8.69 13.21
N ALA A 96 -11.81 -8.66 12.19
CA ALA A 96 -11.23 -7.43 11.67
C ALA A 96 -12.30 -6.51 11.05
N VAL A 97 -13.17 -7.07 10.20
CA VAL A 97 -14.28 -6.33 9.58
C VAL A 97 -15.22 -5.76 10.66
N GLU A 98 -15.66 -6.58 11.60
CA GLU A 98 -16.55 -6.14 12.67
C GLU A 98 -15.93 -5.05 13.56
N ALA A 99 -14.66 -5.21 13.96
CA ALA A 99 -13.97 -4.23 14.78
C ALA A 99 -13.85 -2.88 14.05
N VAL A 100 -13.43 -2.91 12.78
CA VAL A 100 -13.22 -1.71 11.98
C VAL A 100 -14.54 -1.05 11.60
N ALA A 101 -15.57 -1.80 11.25
CA ALA A 101 -16.91 -1.27 10.96
C ALA A 101 -17.53 -0.53 12.16
N LYS A 102 -17.24 -0.98 13.38
CA LYS A 102 -17.66 -0.31 14.64
C LYS A 102 -16.78 0.90 15.01
N GLY A 103 -15.87 1.31 14.14
CA GLY A 103 -14.96 2.45 14.39
C GLY A 103 -13.69 2.10 15.17
N GLY A 104 -13.48 0.83 15.52
CA GLY A 104 -12.27 0.32 16.19
C GLY A 104 -11.10 0.13 15.23
N THR A 105 -10.05 -0.55 15.68
CA THR A 105 -8.89 -0.95 14.90
C THR A 105 -8.66 -2.45 15.06
N PHE A 106 -8.01 -3.07 14.07
CA PHE A 106 -7.63 -4.47 14.14
C PHE A 106 -6.19 -4.67 13.67
N LEU A 107 -5.39 -5.37 14.46
CA LEU A 107 -4.05 -5.80 14.09
C LEU A 107 -3.91 -7.30 14.35
N SER A 108 -3.45 -8.07 13.37
CA SER A 108 -3.05 -9.45 13.62
C SER A 108 -2.05 -9.51 14.77
N PRO A 109 -2.09 -10.52 15.66
CA PRO A 109 -1.27 -10.56 16.87
C PRO A 109 0.24 -10.37 16.63
N GLN A 110 0.76 -10.91 15.53
CA GLN A 110 2.16 -10.73 15.12
C GLN A 110 2.50 -9.27 14.79
N VAL A 111 1.58 -8.59 14.13
CA VAL A 111 1.70 -7.17 13.77
C VAL A 111 1.59 -6.27 15.00
N ALA A 112 0.68 -6.59 15.92
CA ALA A 112 0.55 -5.86 17.18
C ALA A 112 1.86 -5.88 17.99
N GLY A 113 2.58 -6.99 17.99
CA GLY A 113 3.90 -7.11 18.62
C GLY A 113 4.92 -6.11 18.06
N VAL A 114 4.95 -5.92 16.74
CA VAL A 114 5.82 -4.95 16.06
C VAL A 114 5.51 -3.52 16.50
N VAL A 115 4.22 -3.16 16.53
CA VAL A 115 3.77 -1.83 16.93
C VAL A 115 4.11 -1.54 18.40
N ILE A 116 3.90 -2.50 19.29
CA ILE A 116 4.23 -2.38 20.72
C ILE A 116 5.74 -2.23 20.91
N ALA A 117 6.56 -3.06 20.26
CA ALA A 117 8.02 -2.97 20.34
C ALA A 117 8.52 -1.59 19.90
N ARG A 118 7.91 -1.01 18.87
CA ARG A 118 8.23 0.33 18.40
C ARG A 118 7.81 1.42 19.39
N SER A 119 6.59 1.35 19.92
CA SER A 119 6.06 2.35 20.85
C SER A 119 6.79 2.35 22.19
N THR A 120 7.36 1.22 22.59
CA THR A 120 8.14 1.08 23.83
C THR A 120 9.63 1.36 23.67
N GLY A 121 10.08 1.82 22.49
CA GLY A 121 11.49 2.14 22.22
C GLY A 121 12.41 0.91 22.15
N ARG A 122 11.84 -0.30 22.06
CA ARG A 122 12.62 -1.55 21.98
C ARG A 122 13.13 -1.87 20.56
N ALA A 123 12.58 -1.20 19.53
CA ALA A 123 13.02 -1.34 18.16
C ALA A 123 13.89 -0.14 17.73
N PRO A 124 15.01 -0.34 17.01
CA PRO A 124 15.80 0.76 16.47
C PRO A 124 15.00 1.57 15.43
N SER A 125 15.11 2.90 15.50
CA SER A 125 14.46 3.81 14.54
C SER A 125 15.24 3.91 13.23
N ALA A 126 15.30 2.87 12.42
CA ALA A 126 15.77 3.05 11.05
C ALA A 126 14.64 3.65 10.19
N PRO A 127 14.88 4.74 9.43
CA PRO A 127 13.90 5.22 8.43
C PRO A 127 13.65 4.10 7.41
N GLY A 128 12.39 3.96 6.99
CA GLY A 128 12.02 3.00 5.94
C GLY A 128 12.78 3.30 4.64
N MET A 129 13.05 2.27 3.85
CA MET A 129 13.78 2.44 2.57
C MET A 129 13.09 3.44 1.64
N LEU A 130 11.77 3.58 1.73
CA LEU A 130 10.96 4.43 0.87
C LEU A 130 10.65 5.81 1.49
N ASP A 131 10.99 6.06 2.75
CA ASP A 131 10.68 7.33 3.46
C ASP A 131 11.32 8.55 2.78
N HIS A 132 12.42 8.34 2.06
CA HIS A 132 13.11 9.39 1.32
C HIS A 132 12.46 9.70 -0.04
N LEU A 133 11.47 8.92 -0.49
CA LEU A 133 10.82 9.08 -1.78
C LEU A 133 9.45 9.74 -1.63
N THR A 134 9.13 10.65 -2.54
CA THR A 134 7.76 11.16 -2.68
C THR A 134 6.84 10.05 -3.22
N GLY A 135 5.52 10.14 -2.97
CA GLY A 135 4.55 9.20 -3.54
C GLY A 135 4.71 9.02 -5.05
N ARG A 136 4.93 10.13 -5.78
CA ARG A 136 5.18 10.09 -7.23
C ARG A 136 6.46 9.32 -7.61
N GLN A 137 7.50 9.46 -6.82
CA GLN A 137 8.75 8.71 -7.05
C GLN A 137 8.58 7.22 -6.73
N ARG A 138 7.78 6.86 -5.73
CA ARG A 138 7.45 5.46 -5.42
C ARG A 138 6.65 4.81 -6.55
N GLU A 139 5.64 5.50 -7.11
CA GLU A 139 4.89 5.02 -8.27
C GLU A 139 5.79 4.78 -9.49
N ILE A 140 6.68 5.72 -9.79
CA ILE A 140 7.61 5.58 -10.92
C ILE A 140 8.59 4.44 -10.69
N LEU A 141 9.12 4.29 -9.46
CA LEU A 141 10.00 3.20 -9.09
C LEU A 141 9.29 1.85 -9.25
N GLN A 142 8.04 1.74 -8.83
CA GLN A 142 7.23 0.54 -9.01
C GLN A 142 7.04 0.21 -10.49
N LEU A 143 6.62 1.18 -11.30
CA LEU A 143 6.41 0.97 -12.73
C LEU A 143 7.70 0.60 -13.47
N ILE A 144 8.86 1.13 -13.04
CA ILE A 144 10.16 0.70 -13.56
C ILE A 144 10.40 -0.77 -13.21
N ALA A 145 10.13 -1.18 -11.98
CA ALA A 145 10.32 -2.56 -11.54
C ALA A 145 9.36 -3.54 -12.23
N GLU A 146 8.16 -3.08 -12.59
CA GLU A 146 7.19 -3.80 -13.42
C GLU A 146 7.56 -3.83 -14.91
N GLY A 147 8.70 -3.25 -15.31
CA GLY A 147 9.19 -3.27 -16.69
C GLY A 147 8.47 -2.30 -17.63
N LYS A 148 7.71 -1.33 -17.12
CA LYS A 148 7.01 -0.35 -17.95
C LYS A 148 8.00 0.61 -18.65
N SER A 149 7.78 0.83 -19.94
CA SER A 149 8.53 1.83 -20.70
C SER A 149 8.18 3.27 -20.26
N THR A 150 9.06 4.24 -20.57
CA THR A 150 8.81 5.65 -20.27
C THR A 150 7.50 6.18 -20.88
N LYS A 151 7.10 5.66 -22.05
CA LYS A 151 5.84 6.04 -22.70
C LYS A 151 4.63 5.48 -21.96
N GLU A 152 4.69 4.20 -21.55
CA GLU A 152 3.62 3.58 -20.75
C GLU A 152 3.48 4.26 -19.40
N MET A 153 4.59 4.56 -18.73
CA MET A 153 4.57 5.33 -17.48
C MET A 153 3.92 6.71 -17.67
N ALA A 154 4.26 7.42 -18.75
CA ALA A 154 3.69 8.73 -19.07
C ALA A 154 2.17 8.64 -19.28
N PHE A 155 1.72 7.62 -20.00
CA PHE A 155 0.29 7.35 -20.21
C PHE A 155 -0.43 7.01 -18.89
N LEU A 156 0.05 6.01 -18.14
CA LEU A 156 -0.53 5.59 -16.86
C LEU A 156 -0.60 6.73 -15.84
N LEU A 157 0.40 7.58 -15.81
CA LEU A 157 0.53 8.67 -14.87
C LEU A 157 -0.09 9.99 -15.35
N ASN A 158 -0.64 10.01 -16.58
CA ASN A 158 -1.24 11.16 -17.23
C ASN A 158 -0.31 12.40 -17.22
N VAL A 159 0.93 12.20 -17.63
CA VAL A 159 1.97 13.26 -17.74
C VAL A 159 2.78 13.12 -19.03
N SER A 160 3.62 14.12 -19.33
CA SER A 160 4.52 14.02 -20.48
C SER A 160 5.67 13.03 -20.25
N VAL A 161 6.20 12.45 -21.33
CA VAL A 161 7.42 11.62 -21.31
C VAL A 161 8.57 12.36 -20.64
N LYS A 162 8.73 13.66 -20.95
CA LYS A 162 9.76 14.52 -20.34
C LYS A 162 9.61 14.64 -18.83
N THR A 163 8.37 14.66 -18.34
CA THR A 163 8.08 14.68 -16.90
C THR A 163 8.55 13.39 -16.21
N ILE A 164 8.33 12.23 -16.86
CA ILE A 164 8.81 10.94 -16.35
C ILE A 164 10.35 10.91 -16.32
N GLU A 165 11.01 11.37 -17.38
CA GLU A 165 12.49 11.44 -17.45
C GLU A 165 13.05 12.29 -16.30
N THR A 166 12.42 13.44 -16.02
CA THR A 166 12.81 14.30 -14.91
C THR A 166 12.67 13.60 -13.57
N HIS A 167 11.54 12.95 -13.33
CA HIS A 167 11.33 12.21 -12.08
C HIS A 167 12.28 11.03 -11.95
N ARG A 168 12.60 10.31 -13.04
CA ARG A 168 13.60 9.23 -13.03
C ARG A 168 14.99 9.76 -12.65
N ALA A 169 15.42 10.85 -13.24
CA ALA A 169 16.71 11.47 -12.91
C ALA A 169 16.77 11.82 -11.42
N GLN A 170 15.75 12.52 -10.92
CA GLN A 170 15.66 12.88 -9.49
C GLN A 170 15.61 11.65 -8.57
N LEU A 171 14.95 10.57 -8.98
CA LEU A 171 14.89 9.30 -8.26
C LEU A 171 16.26 8.65 -8.19
N MET A 172 16.96 8.57 -9.33
CA MET A 172 18.31 8.01 -9.43
C MET A 172 19.30 8.77 -8.55
N ASP A 173 19.27 10.09 -8.62
CA ASP A 173 20.12 10.96 -7.78
C ASP A 173 19.82 10.77 -6.29
N ARG A 174 18.55 10.72 -5.93
CA ARG A 174 18.12 10.60 -4.52
C ARG A 174 18.51 9.24 -3.91
N LEU A 175 18.43 8.17 -4.69
CA LEU A 175 18.83 6.82 -4.27
C LEU A 175 20.31 6.54 -4.46
N ASN A 176 21.04 7.41 -5.17
CA ASN A 176 22.39 7.17 -5.65
C ASN A 176 22.51 5.86 -6.44
N ILE A 177 21.52 5.58 -7.28
CA ILE A 177 21.42 4.40 -8.15
C ILE A 177 21.21 4.90 -9.58
N HIS A 178 22.18 4.67 -10.46
CA HIS A 178 22.19 5.26 -11.80
C HIS A 178 21.94 4.27 -12.95
N ASP A 179 21.43 3.07 -12.61
CA ASP A 179 21.05 2.06 -13.59
C ASP A 179 19.69 1.42 -13.24
N ILE A 180 19.03 0.89 -14.27
CA ILE A 180 17.68 0.31 -14.13
C ILE A 180 17.70 -0.96 -13.27
N ALA A 181 18.71 -1.82 -13.42
CA ALA A 181 18.79 -3.07 -12.66
C ALA A 181 18.93 -2.80 -11.16
N GLY A 182 19.69 -1.77 -10.80
CA GLY A 182 19.81 -1.29 -9.42
C GLY A 182 18.49 -0.77 -8.85
N LEU A 183 17.72 0.01 -9.65
CA LEU A 183 16.39 0.46 -9.26
C LEU A 183 15.41 -0.70 -9.05
N VAL A 184 15.42 -1.70 -9.95
CA VAL A 184 14.59 -2.90 -9.82
C VAL A 184 14.91 -3.66 -8.54
N LYS A 185 16.21 -3.93 -8.28
CA LYS A 185 16.65 -4.59 -7.04
C LYS A 185 16.25 -3.80 -5.79
N TYR A 186 16.33 -2.47 -5.85
CA TYR A 186 15.91 -1.62 -4.76
C TYR A 186 14.40 -1.72 -4.51
N ALA A 187 13.59 -1.69 -5.57
CA ALA A 187 12.13 -1.81 -5.49
C ALA A 187 11.70 -3.15 -4.88
N ILE A 188 12.31 -4.27 -5.31
CA ILE A 188 12.06 -5.61 -4.75
C ILE A 188 12.43 -5.63 -3.26
N LYS A 189 13.64 -5.16 -2.92
CA LYS A 189 14.10 -5.12 -1.52
C LYS A 189 13.21 -4.24 -0.64
N ALA A 190 12.63 -3.19 -1.19
CA ALA A 190 11.71 -2.29 -0.51
C ALA A 190 10.26 -2.80 -0.49
N GLY A 191 9.98 -3.99 -1.06
CA GLY A 191 8.64 -4.60 -1.08
C GLY A 191 7.63 -3.88 -1.97
N LEU A 192 8.09 -3.05 -2.92
CA LEU A 192 7.19 -2.37 -3.88
C LEU A 192 6.62 -3.33 -4.92
N VAL A 193 7.37 -4.37 -5.26
CA VAL A 193 6.98 -5.43 -6.20
C VAL A 193 7.42 -6.78 -5.63
N VAL A 194 6.70 -7.83 -6.00
CA VAL A 194 7.02 -9.23 -5.68
C VAL A 194 7.82 -9.81 -6.85
N GLU A 195 8.78 -10.70 -6.57
CA GLU A 195 9.52 -11.45 -7.60
C GLU A 195 8.60 -12.38 -8.40
#